data_825e4b8398ed49fa7cc56444e98bd7ad
#
_entry.id   825e4b8398ed49fa7cc56444e98bd7ad
#
_cell.length_a   1.000
_cell.length_b   1.000
_cell.length_c   1.000
_cell.angle_alpha   90.00
_cell.angle_beta   90.00
_cell.angle_gamma   90.00
#
_symmetry.space_group_name_H-M   'P 1'
#
loop_
_entity.id
_entity.type
_entity.pdbx_description
1 polymer ?
#
loop_
_entity_poly.entity_id
_entity_poly.type
_entity_poly.pdbx_seq_one_letter_code
_entity_poly.pdbx_strand_id
1 'polypeptide(L)'
;GYMAWHDPEGRLSLVRDGVERLLRSRLCASTPAQHGYLAGITGDHGWLETHRARVKERLDYCMRRIGEIDGLECEAPGGAFYLFVRITGESAASDKQWVLDLLHQHHVLVVHGSGFSPQYGAGHFRMVCLPPIETLAEAFDRMESFLGV
;
A
#
# COMPACT_ATOMS: atom_id res chain seq x y z
N GLY A 1 5.40 14.47 7.88
CA GLY A 1 4.61 15.11 6.84
C GLY A 1 4.50 16.60 7.03
N TYR A 2 4.05 17.32 6.05
CA TYR A 2 3.77 18.76 6.10
C TYR A 2 2.37 19.03 5.54
N MET A 3 1.81 20.17 5.87
CA MET A 3 0.55 20.65 5.33
C MET A 3 0.76 22.04 4.74
N ALA A 4 0.31 22.23 3.51
CA ALA A 4 0.33 23.52 2.84
C ALA A 4 -1.11 23.95 2.52
N TRP A 5 -1.38 25.25 2.57
CA TRP A 5 -2.69 25.83 2.29
C TRP A 5 -2.62 26.71 1.06
N HIS A 6 -3.58 26.54 0.18
CA HIS A 6 -3.88 27.47 -0.90
C HIS A 6 -5.35 27.82 -0.81
N ASP A 7 -5.67 28.97 -0.23
CA ASP A 7 -7.05 29.40 0.04
C ASP A 7 -7.21 30.90 -0.21
N PRO A 8 -7.12 31.33 -1.46
CA PRO A 8 -7.22 32.76 -1.81
C PRO A 8 -8.58 33.38 -1.50
N GLU A 9 -9.62 32.57 -1.36
CA GLU A 9 -11.00 33.02 -1.11
C GLU A 9 -11.43 32.84 0.36
N GLY A 10 -10.57 32.32 1.23
CA GLY A 10 -10.86 32.14 2.66
C GLY A 10 -11.89 31.06 3.00
N ARG A 11 -12.20 30.17 2.05
CA ARG A 11 -13.22 29.11 2.25
C ARG A 11 -12.82 28.04 3.25
N LEU A 12 -11.52 27.89 3.49
CA LEU A 12 -10.97 26.87 4.39
C LEU A 12 -10.68 27.40 5.79
N SER A 13 -11.14 28.62 6.14
CA SER A 13 -10.86 29.26 7.42
C SER A 13 -11.22 28.40 8.63
N LEU A 14 -12.39 27.77 8.65
CA LEU A 14 -12.83 26.88 9.73
C LEU A 14 -11.97 25.61 9.83
N VAL A 15 -11.56 25.05 8.69
CA VAL A 15 -10.67 23.87 8.65
C VAL A 15 -9.30 24.24 9.19
N ARG A 16 -8.75 25.38 8.78
CA ARG A 16 -7.49 25.92 9.29
C ARG A 16 -7.52 26.11 10.79
N ASP A 17 -8.56 26.78 11.33
CA ASP A 17 -8.76 26.95 12.76
C ASP A 17 -8.80 25.62 13.52
N GLY A 18 -9.51 24.63 12.99
CA GLY A 18 -9.57 23.28 13.57
C GLY A 18 -8.20 22.61 13.62
N VAL A 19 -7.44 22.67 12.52
CA VAL A 19 -6.07 22.13 12.45
C VAL A 19 -5.14 22.86 13.42
N GLU A 20 -5.18 24.18 13.51
CA GLU A 20 -4.35 24.96 14.44
C GLU A 20 -4.64 24.60 15.90
N ARG A 21 -5.91 24.36 16.26
CA ARG A 21 -6.28 23.88 17.60
C ARG A 21 -5.73 22.48 17.89
N LEU A 22 -5.79 21.57 16.93
CA LEU A 22 -5.20 20.22 17.05
C LEU A 22 -3.67 20.28 17.19
N LEU A 23 -3.00 21.15 16.43
CA LEU A 23 -1.55 21.32 16.52
C LEU A 23 -1.11 21.84 17.90
N ARG A 24 -1.90 22.68 18.57
CA ARG A 24 -1.60 23.17 19.92
C ARG A 24 -1.57 22.07 20.98
N SER A 25 -2.30 20.98 20.79
CA SER A 25 -2.27 19.83 21.71
C SER A 25 -0.94 19.05 21.63
N ARG A 26 -0.18 19.16 20.52
CA ARG A 26 1.11 18.51 20.30
C ARG A 26 2.32 19.44 20.43
N LEU A 27 2.11 20.75 20.49
CA LEU A 27 3.08 21.84 20.59
C LEU A 27 3.90 22.05 19.31
N CYS A 28 4.85 21.15 18.97
CA CYS A 28 5.71 21.30 17.80
C CYS A 28 6.14 19.94 17.23
N ALA A 29 6.58 19.94 15.98
CA ALA A 29 7.29 18.82 15.42
C ALA A 29 8.68 18.69 16.05
N SER A 30 9.18 17.45 16.17
CA SER A 30 10.54 17.17 16.67
C SER A 30 11.59 17.95 15.87
N THR A 31 12.47 18.70 16.56
CA THR A 31 13.54 19.48 15.90
C THR A 31 14.47 18.61 15.04
N PRO A 32 14.93 17.43 15.49
CA PRO A 32 15.70 16.53 14.62
C PRO A 32 14.94 16.14 13.34
N ALA A 33 13.63 15.88 13.45
CA ALA A 33 12.81 15.54 12.29
C ALA A 33 12.67 16.71 11.30
N GLN A 34 12.62 17.95 11.77
CA GLN A 34 12.60 19.14 10.91
C GLN A 34 13.91 19.30 10.13
N HIS A 35 15.07 19.09 10.78
CA HIS A 35 16.37 19.12 10.11
C HIS A 35 16.53 17.97 9.11
N GLY A 36 16.08 16.75 9.47
CA GLY A 36 16.08 15.62 8.56
C GLY A 36 15.18 15.84 7.34
N TYR A 37 14.01 16.44 7.55
CA TYR A 37 13.10 16.79 6.48
C TYR A 37 13.70 17.84 5.52
N LEU A 38 14.29 18.90 6.09
CA LEU A 38 14.99 19.94 5.30
C LEU A 38 16.09 19.32 4.45
N ALA A 39 16.95 18.51 5.05
CA ALA A 39 18.03 17.80 4.32
C ALA A 39 17.48 16.90 3.21
N GLY A 40 16.37 16.22 3.47
CA GLY A 40 15.70 15.34 2.49
C GLY A 40 15.14 16.06 1.27
N ILE A 41 14.67 17.31 1.41
CA ILE A 41 14.09 18.07 0.29
C ILE A 41 15.12 18.97 -0.43
N THR A 42 16.23 19.32 0.22
CA THR A 42 17.26 20.22 -0.35
C THR A 42 18.53 19.48 -0.79
N GLY A 43 18.71 18.23 -0.36
CA GLY A 43 19.90 17.43 -0.64
C GLY A 43 19.84 16.68 -1.98
N ASP A 44 20.83 15.82 -2.19
CA ASP A 44 20.86 14.92 -3.34
C ASP A 44 19.73 13.89 -3.27
N HIS A 45 19.06 13.67 -4.41
CA HIS A 45 17.95 12.74 -4.56
C HIS A 45 18.34 11.43 -5.29
N GLY A 46 19.61 11.19 -5.57
CA GLY A 46 20.09 10.01 -6.29
C GLY A 46 19.68 8.68 -5.59
N TRP A 47 19.62 8.67 -4.25
CA TRP A 47 19.13 7.54 -3.49
C TRP A 47 17.66 7.20 -3.80
N LEU A 48 16.85 8.21 -4.12
CA LEU A 48 15.42 8.03 -4.45
C LEU A 48 15.24 7.26 -5.76
N GLU A 49 16.08 7.57 -6.78
CA GLU A 49 16.04 6.86 -8.06
C GLU A 49 16.41 5.37 -7.89
N THR A 50 17.41 5.08 -7.08
CA THR A 50 17.77 3.70 -6.71
C THR A 50 16.62 2.99 -6.01
N HIS A 51 15.95 3.68 -5.08
CA HIS A 51 14.80 3.12 -4.36
C HIS A 51 13.61 2.88 -5.30
N ARG A 52 13.30 3.83 -6.17
CA ARG A 52 12.22 3.70 -7.18
C ARG A 52 12.47 2.52 -8.12
N ALA A 53 13.69 2.35 -8.60
CA ALA A 53 14.05 1.22 -9.46
C ALA A 53 13.80 -0.13 -8.78
N ARG A 54 14.20 -0.27 -7.50
CA ARG A 54 13.95 -1.49 -6.72
C ARG A 54 12.46 -1.75 -6.49
N VAL A 55 11.69 -0.71 -6.17
CA VAL A 55 10.23 -0.86 -5.98
C VAL A 55 9.57 -1.27 -7.29
N LYS A 56 9.98 -0.65 -8.41
CA LYS A 56 9.46 -1.00 -9.73
C LYS A 56 9.76 -2.46 -10.09
N GLU A 57 10.98 -2.92 -9.91
CA GLU A 57 11.37 -4.31 -10.16
C GLU A 57 10.48 -5.30 -9.39
N ARG A 58 10.22 -5.03 -8.12
CA ARG A 58 9.36 -5.87 -7.26
C ARG A 58 7.90 -5.81 -7.68
N LEU A 59 7.39 -4.64 -8.07
CA LEU A 59 6.04 -4.49 -8.61
C LEU A 59 5.88 -5.26 -9.92
N ASP A 60 6.83 -5.12 -10.85
CA ASP A 60 6.83 -5.83 -12.13
C ASP A 60 6.85 -7.36 -11.89
N TYR A 61 7.65 -7.82 -10.93
CA TYR A 61 7.67 -9.23 -10.50
C TYR A 61 6.30 -9.68 -9.99
N CYS A 62 5.71 -8.94 -9.05
CA CYS A 62 4.40 -9.29 -8.49
C CYS A 62 3.30 -9.28 -9.55
N MET A 63 3.28 -8.30 -10.44
CA MET A 63 2.30 -8.22 -11.53
C MET A 63 2.40 -9.44 -12.46
N ARG A 64 3.62 -9.85 -12.81
CA ARG A 64 3.82 -11.07 -13.63
C ARG A 64 3.30 -12.31 -12.91
N ARG A 65 3.67 -12.50 -11.62
CA ARG A 65 3.21 -13.65 -10.84
C ARG A 65 1.69 -13.71 -10.69
N ILE A 66 1.03 -12.55 -10.46
CA ILE A 66 -0.44 -12.49 -10.41
C ILE A 66 -1.05 -12.93 -11.74
N GLY A 67 -0.47 -12.52 -12.87
CA GLY A 67 -0.95 -12.94 -14.21
C GLY A 67 -0.72 -14.41 -14.54
N GLU A 68 0.13 -15.12 -13.80
CA GLU A 68 0.41 -16.55 -13.94
C GLU A 68 -0.52 -17.42 -13.06
N ILE A 69 -1.23 -16.84 -12.08
CA ILE A 69 -2.05 -17.57 -11.11
C ILE A 69 -3.54 -17.45 -11.48
N ASP A 70 -4.15 -18.56 -11.86
CA ASP A 70 -5.58 -18.62 -12.08
C ASP A 70 -6.34 -18.30 -10.77
N GLY A 71 -7.32 -17.42 -10.87
CA GLY A 71 -8.08 -16.96 -9.70
C GLY A 71 -7.64 -15.61 -9.15
N LEU A 72 -6.59 -14.98 -9.69
CA LEU A 72 -6.13 -13.65 -9.32
C LEU A 72 -6.08 -12.70 -10.53
N GLU A 73 -6.46 -11.46 -10.33
CA GLU A 73 -6.35 -10.39 -11.33
C GLU A 73 -5.92 -9.08 -10.67
N CYS A 74 -5.12 -8.28 -11.36
CA CYS A 74 -4.71 -6.98 -10.87
C CYS A 74 -4.48 -6.00 -12.01
N GLU A 75 -4.94 -4.77 -11.85
CA GLU A 75 -4.54 -3.66 -12.72
C GLU A 75 -3.20 -3.08 -12.27
N ALA A 76 -2.36 -2.70 -13.24
CA ALA A 76 -1.06 -2.11 -12.94
C ALA A 76 -1.23 -0.77 -12.22
N PRO A 77 -0.61 -0.58 -11.04
CA PRO A 77 -0.75 0.67 -10.31
C PRO A 77 0.05 1.80 -10.97
N GLY A 78 -0.49 3.01 -10.95
CA GLY A 78 0.22 4.21 -11.41
C GLY A 78 1.32 4.70 -10.45
N GLY A 79 1.48 4.08 -9.28
CA GLY A 79 2.47 4.45 -8.26
C GLY A 79 2.32 3.66 -6.97
N ALA A 80 3.02 4.10 -5.92
CA ALA A 80 3.13 3.42 -4.63
C ALA A 80 3.82 2.04 -4.72
N PHE A 81 3.67 1.23 -3.70
CA PHE A 81 4.23 -0.11 -3.56
C PHE A 81 3.17 -1.13 -3.13
N TYR A 82 1.90 -0.82 -3.41
CA TYR A 82 0.76 -1.66 -3.12
C TYR A 82 0.16 -2.19 -4.41
N LEU A 83 -0.30 -3.44 -4.38
CA LEU A 83 -1.21 -4.00 -5.36
C LEU A 83 -2.56 -4.27 -4.70
N PHE A 84 -3.63 -3.97 -5.43
CA PHE A 84 -4.99 -4.26 -5.01
C PHE A 84 -5.53 -5.35 -5.93
N VAL A 85 -5.37 -6.59 -5.47
CA VAL A 85 -5.57 -7.80 -6.27
C VAL A 85 -7.01 -8.27 -6.12
N ARG A 86 -7.68 -8.52 -7.22
CA ARG A 86 -9.01 -9.11 -7.26
C ARG A 86 -8.91 -10.62 -7.18
N ILE A 87 -9.70 -11.22 -6.31
CA ILE A 87 -9.95 -12.64 -6.23
C ILE A 87 -11.09 -12.96 -7.20
N THR A 88 -10.92 -13.93 -8.09
CA THR A 88 -11.95 -14.32 -9.06
C THR A 88 -12.62 -15.64 -8.67
N GLY A 89 -13.78 -15.94 -9.28
CA GLY A 89 -14.52 -17.15 -9.02
C GLY A 89 -15.25 -17.18 -7.67
N GLU A 90 -15.59 -18.38 -7.21
CA GLU A 90 -16.36 -18.59 -5.97
C GLU A 90 -15.60 -18.16 -4.70
N SER A 91 -14.27 -18.19 -4.74
CA SER A 91 -13.41 -17.75 -3.63
C SER A 91 -13.55 -16.27 -3.30
N ALA A 92 -14.09 -15.45 -4.21
CA ALA A 92 -14.35 -14.02 -3.99
C ALA A 92 -15.51 -13.73 -3.02
N ALA A 93 -16.31 -14.72 -2.63
CA ALA A 93 -17.52 -14.54 -1.82
C ALA A 93 -17.25 -13.91 -0.44
N SER A 94 -16.05 -14.13 0.13
CA SER A 94 -15.60 -13.51 1.38
C SER A 94 -14.10 -13.27 1.34
N ASP A 95 -13.69 -12.09 0.90
CA ASP A 95 -12.28 -11.66 0.88
C ASP A 95 -11.64 -11.69 2.27
N LYS A 96 -12.40 -11.37 3.32
CA LYS A 96 -11.92 -11.45 4.70
C LYS A 96 -11.59 -12.89 5.11
N GLN A 97 -12.49 -13.84 4.83
CA GLN A 97 -12.24 -15.24 5.17
C GLN A 97 -11.09 -15.79 4.35
N TRP A 98 -11.05 -15.49 3.06
CA TRP A 98 -9.97 -15.88 2.16
C TRP A 98 -8.58 -15.44 2.68
N VAL A 99 -8.45 -14.18 3.13
CA VAL A 99 -7.21 -13.64 3.72
C VAL A 99 -6.85 -14.35 5.02
N LEU A 100 -7.82 -14.66 5.87
CA LEU A 100 -7.59 -15.38 7.12
C LEU A 100 -7.15 -16.82 6.87
N ASP A 101 -7.76 -17.50 5.90
CA ASP A 101 -7.41 -18.88 5.53
C ASP A 101 -6.00 -18.94 4.93
N LEU A 102 -5.66 -18.00 4.04
CA LEU A 102 -4.30 -17.87 3.50
C LEU A 102 -3.27 -17.64 4.62
N LEU A 103 -3.58 -16.79 5.60
CA LEU A 103 -2.71 -16.55 6.73
C LEU A 103 -2.54 -17.81 7.61
N HIS A 104 -3.63 -18.47 7.97
CA HIS A 104 -3.59 -19.58 8.91
C HIS A 104 -3.03 -20.87 8.28
N GLN A 105 -3.31 -21.12 7.01
CA GLN A 105 -2.94 -22.37 6.34
C GLN A 105 -1.58 -22.25 5.62
N HIS A 106 -1.28 -21.08 5.05
CA HIS A 106 -0.09 -20.87 4.21
C HIS A 106 0.86 -19.79 4.72
N HIS A 107 0.56 -19.15 5.85
CA HIS A 107 1.41 -18.15 6.52
C HIS A 107 1.77 -16.94 5.64
N VAL A 108 0.85 -16.52 4.77
CA VAL A 108 0.98 -15.30 3.96
C VAL A 108 0.01 -14.25 4.49
N LEU A 109 0.53 -13.10 4.91
CA LEU A 109 -0.26 -11.99 5.42
C LEU A 109 -0.50 -10.96 4.33
N VAL A 110 -1.78 -10.79 3.99
CA VAL A 110 -2.29 -9.71 3.15
C VAL A 110 -3.48 -9.04 3.85
N VAL A 111 -4.04 -7.98 3.30
CA VAL A 111 -5.15 -7.25 3.95
C VAL A 111 -6.39 -7.32 3.07
N HIS A 112 -7.51 -7.76 3.61
CA HIS A 112 -8.76 -7.87 2.87
C HIS A 112 -9.27 -6.51 2.37
N GLY A 113 -9.77 -6.46 1.15
CA GLY A 113 -10.15 -5.23 0.47
C GLY A 113 -11.41 -4.59 1.03
N SER A 114 -12.39 -5.38 1.49
CA SER A 114 -13.62 -4.90 2.13
C SER A 114 -13.35 -4.04 3.38
N GLY A 115 -12.17 -4.17 4.01
CA GLY A 115 -11.71 -3.31 5.10
C GLY A 115 -11.38 -1.88 4.69
N PHE A 116 -11.09 -1.64 3.40
CA PHE A 116 -10.86 -0.30 2.84
C PHE A 116 -12.15 0.31 2.29
N SER A 117 -12.97 -0.50 1.63
CA SER A 117 -14.27 -0.08 1.10
C SER A 117 -15.20 -1.30 0.98
N PRO A 118 -16.33 -1.33 1.68
CA PRO A 118 -17.31 -2.41 1.52
C PRO A 118 -17.85 -2.53 0.10
N GLN A 119 -17.93 -1.41 -0.63
CA GLN A 119 -18.49 -1.38 -1.97
C GLN A 119 -17.49 -1.76 -3.06
N TYR A 120 -16.24 -1.22 -2.97
CA TYR A 120 -15.24 -1.37 -4.03
C TYR A 120 -14.10 -2.32 -3.67
N GLY A 121 -13.98 -2.66 -2.39
CA GLY A 121 -12.93 -3.55 -1.90
C GLY A 121 -13.37 -5.00 -1.73
N ALA A 122 -14.68 -5.28 -1.76
CA ALA A 122 -15.18 -6.65 -1.67
C ALA A 122 -14.59 -7.52 -2.80
N GLY A 123 -14.20 -8.75 -2.47
CA GLY A 123 -13.56 -9.66 -3.40
C GLY A 123 -12.11 -9.29 -3.77
N HIS A 124 -11.47 -8.41 -3.02
CA HIS A 124 -10.08 -8.02 -3.23
C HIS A 124 -9.23 -8.23 -1.98
N PHE A 125 -7.91 -8.25 -2.20
CA PHE A 125 -6.94 -8.05 -1.11
C PHE A 125 -5.85 -7.06 -1.52
N ARG A 126 -5.27 -6.40 -0.53
CA ARG A 126 -4.11 -5.53 -0.72
C ARG A 126 -2.85 -6.24 -0.28
N MET A 127 -1.84 -6.28 -1.14
CA MET A 127 -0.51 -6.74 -0.82
C MET A 127 0.52 -5.61 -0.89
N VAL A 128 1.65 -5.81 -0.21
CA VAL A 128 2.79 -4.88 -0.16
C VAL A 128 3.95 -5.49 -0.94
N CYS A 129 4.47 -4.78 -1.93
CA CYS A 129 5.54 -5.25 -2.81
C CYS A 129 6.92 -4.71 -2.38
N LEU A 130 7.17 -4.61 -1.06
CA LEU A 130 8.44 -4.12 -0.51
C LEU A 130 9.45 -5.22 -0.12
N PRO A 131 9.04 -6.47 0.22
CA PRO A 131 9.99 -7.53 0.52
C PRO A 131 10.94 -7.82 -0.66
N PRO A 132 12.12 -8.41 -0.41
CA PRO A 132 12.97 -8.95 -1.47
C PRO A 132 12.24 -9.93 -2.39
N ILE A 133 12.72 -10.08 -3.62
CA ILE A 133 12.06 -10.94 -4.64
C ILE A 133 11.97 -12.38 -4.15
N GLU A 134 12.96 -12.88 -3.44
CA GLU A 134 12.99 -14.25 -2.88
C GLU A 134 11.81 -14.46 -1.91
N THR A 135 11.54 -13.49 -1.04
CA THR A 135 10.41 -13.53 -0.10
C THR A 135 9.07 -13.41 -0.83
N LEU A 136 9.00 -12.56 -1.86
CA LEU A 136 7.81 -12.44 -2.69
C LEU A 136 7.55 -13.73 -3.47
N ALA A 137 8.59 -14.37 -4.01
CA ALA A 137 8.48 -15.66 -4.70
C ALA A 137 7.89 -16.73 -3.78
N GLU A 138 8.44 -16.88 -2.58
CA GLU A 138 7.92 -17.83 -1.59
C GLU A 138 6.46 -17.54 -1.24
N ALA A 139 6.08 -16.27 -1.11
CA ALA A 139 4.69 -15.90 -0.83
C ALA A 139 3.75 -16.28 -1.99
N PHE A 140 4.16 -16.07 -3.23
CA PHE A 140 3.38 -16.47 -4.41
C PHE A 140 3.28 -17.99 -4.55
N ASP A 141 4.35 -18.76 -4.32
CA ASP A 141 4.32 -20.22 -4.35
C ASP A 141 3.32 -20.78 -3.30
N ARG A 142 3.24 -20.13 -2.15
CA ARG A 142 2.26 -20.47 -1.11
C ARG A 142 0.83 -20.08 -1.50
N MET A 143 0.63 -18.97 -2.24
CA MET A 143 -0.68 -18.59 -2.76
C MET A 143 -1.14 -19.56 -3.86
N GLU A 144 -0.27 -20.00 -4.76
CA GLU A 144 -0.56 -21.04 -5.75
C GLU A 144 -1.00 -22.33 -5.07
N SER A 145 -0.24 -22.78 -4.08
CA SER A 145 -0.61 -23.96 -3.26
C SER A 145 -1.97 -23.80 -2.57
N PHE A 146 -2.29 -22.61 -2.08
CA PHE A 146 -3.57 -22.31 -1.45
C PHE A 146 -4.73 -22.36 -2.44
N LEU A 147 -4.52 -21.90 -3.66
CA LEU A 147 -5.53 -21.90 -4.72
C LEU A 147 -5.64 -23.27 -5.43
N GLY A 148 -4.67 -24.16 -5.23
CA GLY A 148 -4.66 -25.50 -5.83
C GLY A 148 -4.29 -25.51 -7.32
N VAL A 149 -3.52 -24.52 -7.76
CA VAL A 149 -3.06 -24.31 -9.13
C VAL A 149 -1.55 -24.42 -9.24
#